data_2804cf6908cddea3f4114252aa518a9c
#
_entry.id   2804cf6908cddea3f4114252aa518a9c
#
_cell.length_a   1.000
_cell.length_b   1.000
_cell.length_c   1.000
_cell.angle_alpha   90.00
_cell.angle_beta   90.00
_cell.angle_gamma   90.00
#
_symmetry.space_group_name_H-M   'P 1'
#
loop_
_entity.id
_entity.type
_entity.pdbx_description
1 polymer ?
#
loop_
_entity_poly.entity_id
_entity_poly.type
_entity_poly.pdbx_seq_one_letter_code
_entity_poly.pdbx_strand_id
1 'polypeptide(L)'
;MTLKAHLYLSVRNPNSYFAARQYHQLQQSHDIDIEVRTVYPLAIRYPEYFEKNSPLWIPYLIRDCHRYAEFMGMGFGLPKPDPIVQNLETLEISSEQPYIFRLARLLQLSTEQGAGLAFADHLLSLIWDGQTTDWDQGDHLARVARAAGLDLAELDRQAK
;
A
#
# COMPACT_ATOMS: atom_id res chain seq x y z
N MET A 1 -13.01 20.59 17.80
CA MET A 1 -11.62 20.19 18.16
C MET A 1 -11.25 19.05 17.25
N THR A 2 -10.35 19.26 16.29
CA THR A 2 -9.96 18.22 15.32
C THR A 2 -9.19 17.11 15.99
N LEU A 3 -9.64 15.87 15.88
CA LEU A 3 -8.92 14.69 16.37
C LEU A 3 -7.71 14.43 15.47
N LYS A 4 -6.52 14.30 16.04
CA LYS A 4 -5.31 13.95 15.29
C LYS A 4 -4.93 12.49 15.49
N ALA A 5 -4.61 11.79 14.40
CA ALA A 5 -4.20 10.40 14.44
C ALA A 5 -3.04 10.12 13.47
N HIS A 6 -2.26 9.09 13.74
CA HIS A 6 -1.25 8.57 12.82
C HIS A 6 -1.67 7.19 12.31
N LEU A 7 -1.61 7.00 11.00
CA LEU A 7 -1.92 5.74 10.35
C LEU A 7 -0.65 5.15 9.73
N TYR A 8 -0.16 4.05 10.30
CA TYR A 8 1.03 3.35 9.81
C TYR A 8 0.65 2.41 8.68
N LEU A 9 1.12 2.69 7.46
CA LEU A 9 0.80 1.94 6.25
C LEU A 9 2.03 1.34 5.59
N SER A 10 1.87 0.13 5.08
CA SER A 10 2.85 -0.53 4.22
C SER A 10 2.20 -0.89 2.88
N VAL A 11 2.85 -0.53 1.76
CA VAL A 11 2.30 -0.74 0.41
C VAL A 11 2.05 -2.23 0.10
N ARG A 12 2.87 -3.12 0.65
CA ARG A 12 2.70 -4.57 0.47
C ARG A 12 1.83 -5.24 1.53
N ASN A 13 1.06 -4.51 2.30
CA ASN A 13 0.18 -5.10 3.29
C ASN A 13 -1.29 -4.94 2.86
N PRO A 14 -2.05 -6.03 2.62
CA PRO A 14 -3.45 -5.94 2.21
C PRO A 14 -4.33 -5.25 3.27
N ASN A 15 -4.01 -5.38 4.57
CA ASN A 15 -4.73 -4.64 5.60
C ASN A 15 -4.54 -3.12 5.48
N SER A 16 -3.39 -2.66 4.95
CA SER A 16 -3.18 -1.25 4.65
C SER A 16 -4.12 -0.74 3.54
N TYR A 17 -4.46 -1.58 2.56
CA TYR A 17 -5.42 -1.25 1.52
C TYR A 17 -6.82 -0.99 2.10
N PHE A 18 -7.31 -1.89 2.93
CA PHE A 18 -8.61 -1.71 3.58
C PHE A 18 -8.61 -0.49 4.51
N ALA A 19 -7.56 -0.33 5.31
CA ALA A 19 -7.43 0.79 6.23
C ALA A 19 -7.38 2.14 5.48
N ALA A 20 -6.59 2.26 4.41
CA ALA A 20 -6.49 3.50 3.66
C ALA A 20 -7.85 3.94 3.11
N ARG A 21 -8.62 3.01 2.52
CA ARG A 21 -9.98 3.29 2.02
C ARG A 21 -10.91 3.76 3.13
N GLN A 22 -10.98 3.03 4.24
CA GLN A 22 -11.87 3.35 5.35
C GLN A 22 -11.52 4.68 6.01
N TYR A 23 -10.26 4.91 6.29
CA TYR A 23 -9.81 6.12 6.97
C TYR A 23 -9.85 7.35 6.07
N HIS A 24 -9.67 7.18 4.76
CA HIS A 24 -9.87 8.28 3.81
C HIS A 24 -11.35 8.73 3.79
N GLN A 25 -12.29 7.80 3.75
CA GLN A 25 -13.72 8.11 3.85
C GLN A 25 -14.09 8.73 5.22
N LEU A 26 -13.50 8.23 6.28
CA LEU A 26 -13.71 8.75 7.64
C LEU A 26 -13.24 10.21 7.76
N GLN A 27 -12.06 10.53 7.22
CA GLN A 27 -11.52 11.89 7.23
C GLN A 27 -12.38 12.87 6.41
N GLN A 28 -13.02 12.39 5.34
CA GLN A 28 -13.94 13.22 4.55
C GLN A 28 -15.27 13.54 5.25
N SER A 29 -15.68 12.70 6.19
CA SER A 29 -16.98 12.78 6.85
C SER A 29 -16.95 13.25 8.31
N HIS A 30 -15.76 13.31 8.92
CA HIS A 30 -15.56 13.66 10.32
C HIS A 30 -14.41 14.67 10.50
N ASP A 31 -14.41 15.41 11.60
CA ASP A 31 -13.35 16.36 11.99
C ASP A 31 -12.13 15.61 12.54
N ILE A 32 -11.46 14.86 11.64
CA ILE A 32 -10.27 14.05 11.94
C ILE A 32 -9.16 14.40 10.96
N ASP A 33 -7.95 14.61 11.48
CA ASP A 33 -6.73 14.81 10.71
C ASP A 33 -5.84 13.56 10.86
N ILE A 34 -5.69 12.81 9.76
CA ILE A 34 -4.96 11.53 9.75
C ILE A 34 -3.67 11.69 8.94
N GLU A 35 -2.55 11.66 9.65
CA GLU A 35 -1.23 11.65 9.03
C GLU A 35 -0.76 10.23 8.74
N VAL A 36 -0.46 9.94 7.47
CA VAL A 36 0.10 8.64 7.07
C VAL A 36 1.57 8.56 7.49
N ARG A 37 1.94 7.44 8.09
CA ARG A 37 3.31 7.06 8.44
C ARG A 37 3.72 5.85 7.61
N THR A 38 4.53 6.09 6.59
CA THR A 38 5.00 5.02 5.70
C THR A 38 5.96 4.09 6.43
N VAL A 39 5.70 2.78 6.35
CA VAL A 39 6.60 1.75 6.88
C VAL A 39 6.95 0.74 5.80
N TYR A 40 8.20 0.31 5.74
CA TYR A 40 8.60 -0.78 4.87
C TYR A 40 7.93 -2.09 5.30
N PRO A 41 7.61 -3.00 4.33
CA PRO A 41 7.02 -4.29 4.66
C PRO A 41 7.93 -5.16 5.53
N LEU A 42 7.33 -6.09 6.25
CA LEU A 42 8.06 -7.05 7.10
C LEU A 42 9.13 -7.81 6.31
N ALA A 43 8.86 -8.16 5.05
CA ALA A 43 9.83 -8.79 4.16
C ALA A 43 11.16 -8.01 4.01
N ILE A 44 11.12 -6.68 4.16
CA ILE A 44 12.32 -5.83 4.10
C ILE A 44 12.92 -5.56 5.48
N ARG A 45 12.07 -5.28 6.50
CA ARG A 45 12.54 -4.85 7.83
C ARG A 45 12.89 -6.01 8.75
N TYR A 46 12.26 -7.17 8.56
CA TYR A 46 12.39 -8.34 9.42
C TYR A 46 12.08 -9.61 8.61
N PRO A 47 12.97 -10.01 7.68
CA PRO A 47 12.76 -11.16 6.79
C PRO A 47 12.46 -12.45 7.55
N GLU A 48 13.15 -12.68 8.67
CA GLU A 48 13.02 -13.89 9.50
C GLU A 48 11.61 -14.04 10.13
N TYR A 49 10.78 -13.02 10.06
CA TYR A 49 9.40 -13.09 10.54
C TYR A 49 8.62 -14.23 9.88
N PHE A 50 8.79 -14.40 8.57
CA PHE A 50 8.09 -15.42 7.81
C PHE A 50 8.58 -16.83 8.08
N GLU A 51 9.87 -17.00 8.38
CA GLU A 51 10.47 -18.27 8.76
C GLU A 51 9.99 -18.77 10.14
N LYS A 52 9.71 -17.85 11.05
CA LYS A 52 9.30 -18.13 12.43
C LYS A 52 7.80 -18.37 12.60
N ASN A 53 7.01 -18.06 11.58
CA ASN A 53 5.56 -18.21 11.64
C ASN A 53 5.10 -19.53 11.02
N SER A 54 3.88 -19.95 11.41
CA SER A 54 3.25 -21.12 10.82
C SER A 54 3.10 -20.95 9.31
N PRO A 55 3.40 -21.97 8.49
CA PRO A 55 3.17 -21.93 7.05
C PRO A 55 1.68 -21.73 6.67
N LEU A 56 0.77 -21.97 7.60
CA LEU A 56 -0.67 -21.74 7.41
C LEU A 56 -1.05 -20.26 7.55
N TRP A 57 -0.16 -19.41 8.08
CA TRP A 57 -0.48 -18.01 8.37
C TRP A 57 -0.79 -17.19 7.09
N ILE A 58 0.05 -17.30 6.05
CA ILE A 58 -0.17 -16.58 4.79
C ILE A 58 -1.46 -17.03 4.09
N PRO A 59 -1.73 -18.34 3.90
CA PRO A 59 -2.99 -18.81 3.34
C PRO A 59 -4.22 -18.35 4.13
N TYR A 60 -4.10 -18.32 5.45
CA TYR A 60 -5.16 -17.81 6.32
C TYR A 60 -5.39 -16.30 6.08
N LEU A 61 -4.32 -15.50 6.12
CA LEU A 61 -4.39 -14.06 5.89
C LEU A 61 -5.07 -13.72 4.55
N ILE A 62 -4.69 -14.40 3.47
CA ILE A 62 -5.28 -14.16 2.14
C ILE A 62 -6.77 -14.50 2.15
N ARG A 63 -7.16 -15.62 2.74
CA ARG A 63 -8.57 -16.01 2.88
C ARG A 63 -9.37 -15.01 3.70
N ASP A 64 -8.78 -14.51 4.76
CA ASP A 64 -9.40 -13.50 5.62
C ASP A 64 -9.57 -12.17 4.90
N CYS A 65 -8.58 -11.75 4.10
CA CYS A 65 -8.68 -10.57 3.26
C CYS A 65 -9.82 -10.68 2.23
N HIS A 66 -10.01 -11.84 1.59
CA HIS A 66 -11.15 -12.05 0.68
C HIS A 66 -12.50 -11.91 1.41
N ARG A 67 -12.63 -12.49 2.59
CA ARG A 67 -13.86 -12.38 3.42
C ARG A 67 -14.12 -10.94 3.85
N TYR A 68 -13.05 -10.25 4.23
CA TYR A 68 -13.17 -8.85 4.66
C TYR A 68 -13.51 -7.93 3.48
N ALA A 69 -12.92 -8.15 2.31
CA ALA A 69 -13.26 -7.43 1.09
C ALA A 69 -14.74 -7.62 0.72
N GLU A 70 -15.23 -8.86 0.76
CA GLU A 70 -16.65 -9.18 0.52
C GLU A 70 -17.56 -8.45 1.54
N PHE A 71 -17.22 -8.50 2.82
CA PHE A 71 -17.96 -7.79 3.87
C PHE A 71 -17.99 -6.26 3.64
N MET A 72 -16.89 -5.69 3.15
CA MET A 72 -16.77 -4.26 2.88
C MET A 72 -17.30 -3.83 1.51
N GLY A 73 -17.73 -4.78 0.66
CA GLY A 73 -18.11 -4.50 -0.73
C GLY A 73 -16.95 -3.98 -1.58
N MET A 74 -15.72 -4.39 -1.28
CA MET A 74 -14.50 -3.98 -1.97
C MET A 74 -13.98 -5.11 -2.87
N GLY A 75 -13.33 -4.76 -3.99
CA GLY A 75 -12.52 -5.72 -4.74
C GLY A 75 -11.28 -6.12 -3.94
N PHE A 76 -10.77 -7.34 -4.18
CA PHE A 76 -9.49 -7.77 -3.63
C PHE A 76 -8.81 -8.77 -4.56
N GLY A 77 -7.52 -8.58 -4.81
CA GLY A 77 -6.67 -9.49 -5.57
C GLY A 77 -5.21 -9.32 -5.18
N LEU A 78 -4.43 -10.36 -5.42
CA LEU A 78 -2.99 -10.28 -5.17
C LEU A 78 -2.31 -9.40 -6.23
N PRO A 79 -1.34 -8.56 -5.83
CA PRO A 79 -0.63 -7.66 -6.73
C PRO A 79 0.07 -8.39 -7.87
N LYS A 80 0.03 -7.79 -9.06
CA LYS A 80 0.78 -8.26 -10.24
C LYS A 80 1.36 -7.06 -10.97
N PRO A 81 2.71 -6.85 -10.90
CA PRO A 81 3.69 -7.60 -10.08
C PRO A 81 3.51 -7.39 -8.58
N ASP A 82 4.07 -8.30 -7.74
CA ASP A 82 4.19 -8.07 -6.30
C ASP A 82 5.14 -6.88 -6.06
N PRO A 83 4.82 -5.92 -5.19
CA PRO A 83 5.74 -4.84 -4.82
C PRO A 83 7.09 -5.31 -4.24
N ILE A 84 7.17 -6.55 -3.78
CA ILE A 84 8.40 -7.20 -3.31
C ILE A 84 8.79 -8.31 -4.29
N VAL A 85 10.02 -8.29 -4.77
CA VAL A 85 10.60 -9.41 -5.51
C VAL A 85 11.08 -10.45 -4.53
N GLN A 86 10.40 -11.58 -4.50
CA GLN A 86 10.61 -12.67 -3.56
C GLN A 86 10.43 -14.03 -4.24
N ASN A 87 11.27 -15.00 -3.92
CA ASN A 87 11.01 -16.38 -4.27
C ASN A 87 9.95 -16.94 -3.32
N LEU A 88 8.79 -17.33 -3.87
CA LEU A 88 7.66 -17.78 -3.05
C LEU A 88 7.84 -19.20 -2.47
N GLU A 89 8.77 -20.00 -3.02
CA GLU A 89 9.06 -21.35 -2.53
C GLU A 89 10.08 -21.33 -1.39
N THR A 90 11.15 -20.54 -1.56
CA THR A 90 12.23 -20.43 -0.55
C THR A 90 12.02 -19.30 0.44
N LEU A 91 11.08 -18.39 0.20
CA LEU A 91 10.84 -17.13 0.91
C LEU A 91 12.01 -16.15 0.87
N GLU A 92 13.02 -16.43 0.06
CA GLU A 92 14.19 -15.57 -0.11
C GLU A 92 13.82 -14.25 -0.78
N ILE A 93 14.23 -13.15 -0.17
CA ILE A 93 14.00 -11.79 -0.67
C ILE A 93 15.13 -11.41 -1.61
N SER A 94 14.82 -11.00 -2.84
CA SER A 94 15.83 -10.51 -3.78
C SER A 94 16.56 -9.29 -3.22
N SER A 95 17.85 -9.21 -3.48
CA SER A 95 18.63 -7.99 -3.19
C SER A 95 18.19 -6.80 -4.04
N GLU A 96 17.65 -7.07 -5.24
CA GLU A 96 17.11 -6.05 -6.12
C GLU A 96 15.60 -5.92 -5.92
N GLN A 97 15.16 -4.71 -5.55
CA GLN A 97 13.77 -4.38 -5.27
C GLN A 97 13.36 -3.15 -6.11
N PRO A 98 12.91 -3.35 -7.34
CA PRO A 98 12.63 -2.25 -8.26
C PRO A 98 11.42 -1.39 -7.86
N TYR A 99 10.51 -1.94 -7.04
CA TYR A 99 9.22 -1.30 -6.77
C TYR A 99 9.10 -0.71 -5.37
N ILE A 100 9.36 -1.52 -4.33
CA ILE A 100 8.93 -1.20 -2.97
C ILE A 100 9.55 0.10 -2.42
N PHE A 101 10.82 0.35 -2.73
CA PHE A 101 11.48 1.56 -2.25
C PHE A 101 10.93 2.82 -2.90
N ARG A 102 10.68 2.78 -4.23
CA ARG A 102 10.05 3.88 -4.96
C ARG A 102 8.64 4.13 -4.41
N LEU A 103 7.80 3.10 -4.31
CA LEU A 103 6.43 3.23 -3.82
C LEU A 103 6.38 3.81 -2.39
N ALA A 104 7.27 3.36 -1.51
CA ALA A 104 7.35 3.87 -0.15
C ALA A 104 7.76 5.35 -0.10
N ARG A 105 8.73 5.77 -0.95
CA ARG A 105 9.14 7.18 -1.06
C ARG A 105 8.02 8.05 -1.63
N LEU A 106 7.32 7.60 -2.67
CA LEU A 106 6.18 8.31 -3.24
C LEU A 106 5.08 8.53 -2.18
N LEU A 107 4.77 7.50 -1.38
CA LEU A 107 3.81 7.61 -0.29
C LEU A 107 4.28 8.58 0.80
N GLN A 108 5.55 8.55 1.17
CA GLN A 108 6.13 9.48 2.13
C GLN A 108 6.05 10.93 1.63
N LEU A 109 6.50 11.18 0.40
CA LEU A 109 6.47 12.52 -0.22
C LEU A 109 5.04 13.05 -0.39
N SER A 110 4.09 12.17 -0.73
CA SER A 110 2.67 12.55 -0.79
C SER A 110 2.13 13.01 0.58
N THR A 111 2.61 12.38 1.66
CA THR A 111 2.27 12.80 3.03
C THR A 111 2.84 14.17 3.36
N GLU A 112 4.10 14.41 3.01
CA GLU A 112 4.77 15.71 3.22
C GLU A 112 4.08 16.85 2.45
N GLN A 113 3.41 16.52 1.34
CA GLN A 113 2.58 17.45 0.56
C GLN A 113 1.11 17.52 1.03
N GLY A 114 0.77 16.87 2.15
CA GLY A 114 -0.58 16.91 2.73
C GLY A 114 -1.62 16.02 2.03
N ALA A 115 -1.20 15.16 1.08
CA ALA A 115 -2.08 14.28 0.31
C ALA A 115 -1.89 12.78 0.62
N GLY A 116 -1.17 12.44 1.69
CA GLY A 116 -0.73 11.07 1.97
C GLY A 116 -1.85 10.06 2.05
N LEU A 117 -2.97 10.38 2.71
CA LEU A 117 -4.07 9.44 2.87
C LEU A 117 -4.86 9.24 1.55
N ALA A 118 -5.10 10.30 0.79
CA ALA A 118 -5.73 10.21 -0.53
C ALA A 118 -4.84 9.43 -1.51
N PHE A 119 -3.54 9.73 -1.51
CA PHE A 119 -2.58 9.00 -2.34
C PHE A 119 -2.50 7.52 -1.94
N ALA A 120 -2.46 7.20 -0.63
CA ALA A 120 -2.47 5.83 -0.12
C ALA A 120 -3.70 5.06 -0.58
N ASP A 121 -4.89 5.65 -0.48
CA ASP A 121 -6.14 5.02 -0.93
C ASP A 121 -6.09 4.68 -2.42
N HIS A 122 -5.71 5.62 -3.27
CA HIS A 122 -5.62 5.38 -4.72
C HIS A 122 -4.51 4.39 -5.10
N LEU A 123 -3.33 4.51 -4.48
CA LEU A 123 -2.20 3.61 -4.73
C LEU A 123 -2.51 2.17 -4.31
N LEU A 124 -3.03 2.00 -3.11
CA LEU A 124 -3.33 0.66 -2.59
C LEU A 124 -4.52 0.03 -3.30
N SER A 125 -5.49 0.82 -3.76
CA SER A 125 -6.56 0.33 -4.63
C SER A 125 -6.00 -0.16 -5.97
N LEU A 126 -5.16 0.61 -6.63
CA LEU A 126 -4.50 0.20 -7.88
C LEU A 126 -3.78 -1.16 -7.74
N ILE A 127 -3.13 -1.38 -6.59
CA ILE A 127 -2.29 -2.57 -6.35
C ILE A 127 -3.11 -3.78 -5.89
N TRP A 128 -4.17 -3.56 -5.07
CA TRP A 128 -4.82 -4.64 -4.32
C TRP A 128 -6.28 -4.93 -4.70
N ASP A 129 -6.93 -4.10 -5.54
CA ASP A 129 -8.35 -4.31 -5.87
C ASP A 129 -8.61 -5.47 -6.84
N GLY A 130 -7.55 -6.03 -7.43
CA GLY A 130 -7.63 -7.15 -8.38
C GLY A 130 -8.08 -6.76 -9.78
N GLN A 131 -8.25 -5.46 -10.08
CA GLN A 131 -8.71 -4.98 -11.37
C GLN A 131 -7.58 -4.72 -12.35
N THR A 132 -6.39 -4.38 -11.83
CA THR A 132 -5.24 -3.99 -12.66
C THR A 132 -4.11 -4.99 -12.53
N THR A 133 -3.69 -5.54 -13.67
CA THR A 133 -2.38 -6.21 -13.82
C THR A 133 -1.38 -5.21 -14.40
N ASP A 134 -0.09 -5.46 -14.19
CA ASP A 134 0.99 -4.59 -14.70
C ASP A 134 0.83 -3.12 -14.26
N TRP A 135 0.44 -2.91 -12.98
CA TRP A 135 0.24 -1.61 -12.37
C TRP A 135 1.48 -0.71 -12.44
N ASP A 136 2.67 -1.29 -12.60
CA ASP A 136 3.97 -0.63 -12.74
C ASP A 136 4.22 -0.08 -14.16
N GLN A 137 3.38 -0.44 -15.13
CA GLN A 137 3.50 -0.04 -16.53
C GLN A 137 2.58 1.16 -16.85
N GLY A 138 2.82 1.77 -18.02
CA GLY A 138 1.96 2.82 -18.56
C GLY A 138 1.81 4.04 -17.63
N ASP A 139 0.60 4.57 -17.54
CA ASP A 139 0.28 5.80 -16.80
C ASP A 139 -0.46 5.55 -15.47
N HIS A 140 -0.53 4.31 -15.00
CA HIS A 140 -1.31 3.94 -13.81
C HIS A 140 -0.91 4.76 -12.57
N LEU A 141 0.39 4.83 -12.26
CA LEU A 141 0.88 5.63 -11.12
C LEU A 141 0.67 7.13 -11.33
N ALA A 142 0.77 7.62 -12.56
CA ALA A 142 0.50 9.02 -12.85
C ALA A 142 -0.99 9.38 -12.63
N ARG A 143 -1.90 8.46 -12.95
CA ARG A 143 -3.33 8.62 -12.64
C ARG A 143 -3.60 8.62 -11.13
N VAL A 144 -2.93 7.75 -10.39
CA VAL A 144 -2.99 7.73 -8.91
C VAL A 144 -2.54 9.07 -8.33
N ALA A 145 -1.38 9.56 -8.74
CA ALA A 145 -0.86 10.84 -8.26
C ALA A 145 -1.84 11.99 -8.57
N ARG A 146 -2.32 12.06 -9.81
CA ARG A 146 -3.30 13.09 -10.24
C ARG A 146 -4.60 13.02 -9.46
N ALA A 147 -5.12 11.82 -9.16
CA ALA A 147 -6.33 11.65 -8.37
C ALA A 147 -6.17 12.16 -6.92
N ALA A 148 -4.95 12.13 -6.40
CA ALA A 148 -4.60 12.72 -5.10
C ALA A 148 -4.20 14.22 -5.19
N GLY A 149 -4.32 14.84 -6.36
CA GLY A 149 -3.92 16.24 -6.57
C GLY A 149 -2.40 16.46 -6.68
N LEU A 150 -1.64 15.42 -7.03
CA LEU A 150 -0.18 15.42 -7.09
C LEU A 150 0.31 15.20 -8.53
N ASP A 151 1.58 15.58 -8.78
CA ASP A 151 2.32 15.29 -10.01
C ASP A 151 3.34 14.17 -9.78
N LEU A 152 3.20 13.05 -10.50
CA LEU A 152 4.11 11.92 -10.36
C LEU A 152 5.54 12.27 -10.76
N ALA A 153 5.74 13.08 -11.81
CA ALA A 153 7.09 13.44 -12.27
C ALA A 153 7.83 14.26 -11.22
N GLU A 154 7.12 15.16 -10.52
CA GLU A 154 7.68 15.92 -9.41
C GLU A 154 8.00 15.01 -8.21
N LEU A 155 7.09 14.11 -7.84
CA LEU A 155 7.33 13.12 -6.78
C LEU A 155 8.54 12.24 -7.10
N ASP A 156 8.67 11.72 -8.33
CA ASP A 156 9.79 10.89 -8.75
C ASP A 156 11.12 11.66 -8.76
N ARG A 157 11.09 12.97 -9.05
CA ARG A 157 12.28 13.82 -9.01
C ARG A 157 12.79 13.99 -7.57
N GLN A 158 11.88 14.10 -6.61
CA GLN A 158 12.21 14.22 -5.19
C GLN A 158 12.56 12.86 -4.54
N ALA A 159 12.06 11.76 -5.10
CA ALA A 159 12.29 10.40 -4.59
C ALA A 159 13.67 9.80 -4.96
N LYS A 160 14.46 10.47 -5.78
CA LYS A 160 15.83 10.04 -6.15
C LYS A 160 16.81 10.30 -5.02
#